data_c9c1248d68781d5c69326f832caabd00
#
_entry.id   c9c1248d68781d5c69326f832caabd00
#
_cell.length_a   1.000
_cell.length_b   1.000
_cell.length_c   1.000
_cell.angle_alpha   90.00
_cell.angle_beta   90.00
_cell.angle_gamma   90.00
#
_symmetry.space_group_name_H-M   'P 1'
#
loop_
_entity.id
_entity.type
_entity.pdbx_description
1 polymer ?
#
loop_
_entity_poly.entity_id
_entity_poly.type
_entity_poly.pdbx_seq_one_letter_code
_entity_poly.pdbx_strand_id
1 'polypeptide(L)'
;MTITNVDICCGLAWGDEAKGKVVTELIKEYKYDWVCRWSGGSNAGHTIYYNNIKYNTNVIPSGVFYDKKCYIGPQCFINLEDLDNEMKYIENNGFSIDNIRVSDRVHIVTNEHKKEDVLKYKGSQGSTGKGIAPCSRDKYGRTGIRLMDILDTYDFSGLKCFDKNKHIMKEELSGNILCEGAQGIWLDIDYGNYPYVTSSTTLPFSACSLGFSHQKIGNVYGAAKIYDTRVGVDPDFGDELLQNETLNNIAIIGKEFGTTTGRKRKVNWLNLSKLVEAINISGTTHVIISKTDILTEIDTYNLIEDEIKSFCSLEEITNYIDSVIKKKCEFVKNIIYSDNPRHIRFD
;
A
#
# COMPACT_ATOMS: atom_id res chain seq x y z
N MET A 1 24.01 -10.08 11.93
CA MET A 1 22.83 -10.41 12.81
C MET A 1 21.84 -11.20 11.99
N THR A 2 20.98 -12.01 12.59
CA THR A 2 20.07 -12.93 11.86
C THR A 2 18.66 -12.35 11.85
N ILE A 3 17.95 -12.45 10.72
CA ILE A 3 16.52 -12.16 10.63
C ILE A 3 15.76 -13.22 11.41
N THR A 4 14.92 -12.79 12.35
CA THR A 4 14.13 -13.67 13.22
C THR A 4 12.81 -14.03 12.56
N ASN A 5 12.04 -13.02 12.18
CA ASN A 5 10.73 -13.16 11.54
C ASN A 5 10.48 -12.01 10.56
N VAL A 6 9.67 -12.26 9.53
CA VAL A 6 9.20 -11.26 8.59
C VAL A 6 7.69 -11.36 8.48
N ASP A 7 7.00 -10.29 8.84
CA ASP A 7 5.58 -10.16 8.58
C ASP A 7 5.35 -9.17 7.43
N ILE A 8 4.28 -9.37 6.67
CA ILE A 8 4.00 -8.57 5.47
C ILE A 8 2.58 -8.01 5.56
N CYS A 9 2.40 -6.72 5.30
CA CYS A 9 1.09 -6.10 5.10
C CYS A 9 0.91 -5.76 3.62
N CYS A 10 -0.09 -6.36 2.97
CA CYS A 10 -0.43 -6.13 1.56
C CYS A 10 -1.89 -5.67 1.41
N GLY A 11 -2.25 -5.14 0.24
CA GLY A 11 -3.62 -4.79 -0.11
C GLY A 11 -4.28 -5.90 -0.90
N LEU A 12 -5.51 -6.26 -0.54
CA LEU A 12 -6.31 -7.32 -1.18
C LEU A 12 -7.28 -6.81 -2.25
N ALA A 13 -7.23 -5.51 -2.56
CA ALA A 13 -8.14 -4.86 -3.49
C ALA A 13 -7.38 -3.96 -4.50
N TRP A 14 -7.96 -2.82 -4.88
CA TRP A 14 -7.40 -1.87 -5.87
C TRP A 14 -6.61 -0.71 -5.25
N GLY A 15 -5.99 -0.92 -4.10
CA GLY A 15 -5.31 0.12 -3.34
C GLY A 15 -6.26 0.86 -2.36
N ASP A 16 -5.65 1.70 -1.50
CA ASP A 16 -6.39 2.50 -0.51
C ASP A 16 -7.18 1.71 0.56
N GLU A 17 -6.74 0.47 0.87
CA GLU A 17 -7.33 -0.43 1.88
C GLU A 17 -6.92 -0.07 3.33
N ALA A 18 -6.35 1.12 3.54
CA ALA A 18 -5.83 1.55 4.84
C ALA A 18 -4.64 0.74 5.38
N LYS A 19 -3.74 0.26 4.49
CA LYS A 19 -2.50 -0.44 4.87
C LYS A 19 -1.68 0.32 5.92
N GLY A 20 -1.54 1.64 5.79
CA GLY A 20 -0.84 2.46 6.79
C GLY A 20 -1.44 2.32 8.21
N LYS A 21 -2.77 2.26 8.35
CA LYS A 21 -3.43 1.96 9.62
C LYS A 21 -3.06 0.56 10.12
N VAL A 22 -3.15 -0.46 9.26
CA VAL A 22 -2.80 -1.83 9.64
C VAL A 22 -1.36 -1.92 10.12
N VAL A 23 -0.41 -1.36 9.36
CA VAL A 23 1.02 -1.33 9.71
C VAL A 23 1.26 -0.66 11.05
N THR A 24 0.62 0.49 11.31
CA THR A 24 0.82 1.22 12.56
C THR A 24 0.22 0.50 13.76
N GLU A 25 -0.92 -0.16 13.61
CA GLU A 25 -1.49 -0.98 14.68
C GLU A 25 -0.64 -2.24 14.95
N LEU A 26 -0.10 -2.89 13.89
CA LEU A 26 0.86 -3.99 14.06
C LEU A 26 2.13 -3.56 14.80
N ILE A 27 2.66 -2.36 14.53
CA ILE A 27 3.82 -1.80 15.24
C ILE A 27 3.53 -1.57 16.73
N LYS A 28 2.31 -1.22 17.10
CA LYS A 28 1.90 -1.04 18.51
C LYS A 28 1.74 -2.38 19.22
N GLU A 29 1.18 -3.37 18.53
CA GLU A 29 0.89 -4.69 19.09
C GLU A 29 2.12 -5.56 19.20
N TYR A 30 3.00 -5.53 18.17
CA TYR A 30 4.17 -6.41 18.07
C TYR A 30 5.47 -5.62 18.05
N LYS A 31 6.56 -6.29 18.45
CA LYS A 31 7.91 -5.72 18.44
C LYS A 31 8.56 -5.95 17.08
N TYR A 32 8.61 -4.91 16.26
CA TYR A 32 9.40 -4.89 15.01
C TYR A 32 10.62 -3.99 15.18
N ASP A 33 11.73 -4.42 14.61
CA ASP A 33 12.97 -3.66 14.56
C ASP A 33 13.02 -2.78 13.30
N TRP A 34 12.46 -3.31 12.20
CA TRP A 34 12.42 -2.64 10.90
C TRP A 34 11.01 -2.57 10.33
N VAL A 35 10.71 -1.47 9.65
CA VAL A 35 9.56 -1.36 8.74
C VAL A 35 10.11 -1.07 7.34
N CYS A 36 9.77 -1.92 6.36
CA CYS A 36 10.41 -1.92 5.05
C CYS A 36 9.40 -1.76 3.92
N ARG A 37 9.69 -0.90 2.95
CA ARG A 37 8.97 -0.83 1.67
C ARG A 37 9.72 -1.66 0.65
N TRP A 38 9.04 -2.58 -0.03
CA TRP A 38 9.67 -3.40 -1.04
C TRP A 38 9.33 -2.99 -2.47
N SER A 39 8.25 -2.22 -2.71
CA SER A 39 7.80 -1.82 -4.03
C SER A 39 7.10 -0.45 -4.01
N GLY A 40 6.80 0.07 -5.20
CA GLY A 40 6.16 1.37 -5.37
C GLY A 40 7.14 2.53 -5.27
N GLY A 41 6.63 3.71 -5.09
CA GLY A 41 7.39 4.96 -4.98
C GLY A 41 6.49 6.09 -4.52
N SER A 42 6.75 7.32 -4.96
CA SER A 42 5.96 8.52 -4.61
C SER A 42 4.52 8.51 -5.16
N ASN A 43 4.12 7.47 -5.91
CA ASN A 43 2.74 7.20 -6.31
C ASN A 43 1.91 6.55 -5.19
N ALA A 44 2.53 5.95 -4.18
CA ALA A 44 1.82 5.45 -3.01
C ALA A 44 1.41 6.60 -2.07
N GLY A 45 0.37 6.40 -1.29
CA GLY A 45 -0.08 7.34 -0.27
C GLY A 45 -0.65 6.60 0.92
N HIS A 46 0.07 6.67 2.05
CA HIS A 46 -0.36 6.04 3.31
C HIS A 46 -0.79 7.11 4.30
N THR A 47 -1.98 6.95 4.85
CA THR A 47 -2.48 7.79 5.95
C THR A 47 -2.25 7.09 7.26
N ILE A 48 -1.62 7.80 8.19
CA ILE A 48 -1.26 7.33 9.52
C ILE A 48 -1.88 8.25 10.56
N TYR A 49 -2.37 7.69 11.65
CA TYR A 49 -2.78 8.44 12.82
C TYR A 49 -1.82 8.17 13.98
N TYR A 50 -1.13 9.22 14.42
CA TYR A 50 -0.28 9.19 15.61
C TYR A 50 -0.75 10.24 16.59
N ASN A 51 -1.05 9.85 17.83
CA ASN A 51 -1.64 10.73 18.87
C ASN A 51 -2.86 11.53 18.36
N ASN A 52 -3.75 10.88 17.60
CA ASN A 52 -4.95 11.47 16.98
C ASN A 52 -4.68 12.50 15.87
N ILE A 53 -3.43 12.77 15.52
CA ILE A 53 -3.05 13.66 14.43
C ILE A 53 -2.83 12.81 13.18
N LYS A 54 -3.33 13.32 12.04
CA LYS A 54 -3.21 12.66 10.74
C LYS A 54 -1.91 13.05 10.06
N TYR A 55 -1.12 12.05 9.66
CA TYR A 55 0.08 12.19 8.85
C TYR A 55 -0.05 11.39 7.55
N ASN A 56 0.76 11.73 6.56
CA ASN A 56 0.81 11.00 5.29
C ASN A 56 2.26 10.68 4.94
N THR A 57 2.48 9.50 4.39
CA THR A 57 3.75 9.13 3.74
C THR A 57 3.51 8.65 2.31
N ASN A 58 4.53 8.72 1.49
CA ASN A 58 4.54 8.21 0.13
C ASN A 58 5.49 7.02 0.00
N VAL A 59 6.80 7.26 -0.03
CA VAL A 59 7.80 6.20 -0.16
C VAL A 59 8.38 5.78 1.19
N ILE A 60 8.42 6.68 2.17
CA ILE A 60 8.96 6.38 3.50
C ILE A 60 7.99 5.46 4.25
N PRO A 61 8.49 4.37 4.88
CA PRO A 61 7.65 3.48 5.67
C PRO A 61 6.98 4.17 6.85
N SER A 62 5.74 3.74 7.18
CA SER A 62 4.93 4.30 8.29
C SER A 62 5.59 4.15 9.67
N GLY A 63 6.57 3.26 9.79
CA GLY A 63 7.36 3.05 11.01
C GLY A 63 8.12 4.29 11.51
N VAL A 64 8.35 5.27 10.64
CA VAL A 64 9.07 6.50 10.98
C VAL A 64 8.39 7.28 12.13
N PHE A 65 7.06 7.24 12.24
CA PHE A 65 6.30 7.87 13.33
C PHE A 65 6.41 7.14 14.67
N TYR A 66 6.99 5.94 14.69
CA TYR A 66 7.15 5.08 15.86
C TYR A 66 8.60 4.77 16.18
N ASP A 67 9.51 5.63 15.69
CA ASP A 67 10.97 5.52 15.88
C ASP A 67 11.52 4.14 15.48
N LYS A 68 10.95 3.53 14.45
CA LYS A 68 11.45 2.28 13.89
C LYS A 68 12.50 2.55 12.82
N LYS A 69 13.44 1.63 12.66
CA LYS A 69 14.30 1.65 11.48
C LYS A 69 13.44 1.45 10.23
N CYS A 70 13.54 2.37 9.29
CA CYS A 70 12.76 2.41 8.06
C CYS A 70 13.65 2.12 6.86
N TYR A 71 13.28 1.15 6.02
CA TYR A 71 14.06 0.80 4.84
C TYR A 71 13.26 0.88 3.54
N ILE A 72 13.78 1.65 2.60
CA ILE A 72 13.27 1.75 1.23
C ILE A 72 14.11 0.80 0.36
N GLY A 73 13.52 -0.31 -0.04
CA GLY A 73 14.20 -1.44 -0.68
C GLY A 73 14.47 -1.26 -2.18
N PRO A 74 15.23 -2.19 -2.79
CA PRO A 74 15.77 -2.04 -4.14
C PRO A 74 14.74 -2.05 -5.26
N GLN A 75 13.52 -2.52 -5.02
CA GLN A 75 12.44 -2.47 -6.02
C GLN A 75 11.60 -1.19 -5.95
N CYS A 76 11.88 -0.29 -5.01
CA CYS A 76 11.25 1.02 -4.98
C CYS A 76 11.83 1.95 -6.06
N PHE A 77 10.99 2.89 -6.47
CA PHE A 77 11.34 3.96 -7.40
C PHE A 77 11.32 5.29 -6.64
N ILE A 78 12.42 6.03 -6.63
CA ILE A 78 12.52 7.28 -5.89
C ILE A 78 12.92 8.45 -6.81
N ASN A 79 12.28 9.58 -6.61
CA ASN A 79 12.83 10.86 -7.02
C ASN A 79 13.49 11.51 -5.80
N LEU A 80 14.73 11.95 -5.90
CA LEU A 80 15.51 12.45 -4.76
C LEU A 80 14.88 13.68 -4.13
N GLU A 81 14.34 14.59 -4.94
CA GLU A 81 13.67 15.80 -4.45
C GLU A 81 12.36 15.48 -3.73
N ASP A 82 11.55 14.54 -4.28
CA ASP A 82 10.32 14.09 -3.63
C ASP A 82 10.63 13.42 -2.28
N LEU A 83 11.70 12.60 -2.22
CA LEU A 83 12.16 11.96 -0.98
C LEU A 83 12.62 12.99 0.05
N ASP A 84 13.45 13.95 -0.35
CA ASP A 84 13.95 15.03 0.52
C ASP A 84 12.79 15.86 1.09
N ASN A 85 11.81 16.19 0.26
CA ASN A 85 10.61 16.92 0.68
C ASN A 85 9.76 16.09 1.67
N GLU A 86 9.64 14.78 1.47
CA GLU A 86 8.94 13.89 2.39
C GLU A 86 9.69 13.79 3.73
N MET A 87 11.03 13.68 3.71
CA MET A 87 11.86 13.71 4.92
C MET A 87 11.71 15.03 5.67
N LYS A 88 11.74 16.15 4.95
CA LYS A 88 11.53 17.48 5.53
C LYS A 88 10.14 17.62 6.17
N TYR A 89 9.11 17.06 5.54
CA TYR A 89 7.77 17.04 6.12
C TYR A 89 7.75 16.27 7.45
N ILE A 90 8.39 15.10 7.52
CA ILE A 90 8.49 14.28 8.72
C ILE A 90 9.24 15.04 9.83
N GLU A 91 10.39 15.62 9.52
CA GLU A 91 11.22 16.39 10.48
C GLU A 91 10.47 17.63 11.00
N ASN A 92 9.81 18.40 10.13
CA ASN A 92 9.01 19.57 10.50
C ASN A 92 7.82 19.23 11.42
N ASN A 93 7.38 17.97 11.43
CA ASN A 93 6.36 17.47 12.34
C ASN A 93 6.94 16.85 13.64
N GLY A 94 8.24 17.01 13.87
CA GLY A 94 8.91 16.61 15.10
C GLY A 94 9.34 15.14 15.17
N PHE A 95 9.40 14.44 14.03
CA PHE A 95 9.87 13.06 13.98
C PHE A 95 11.29 12.97 13.43
N SER A 96 12.07 12.01 13.96
CA SER A 96 13.44 11.78 13.50
C SER A 96 13.47 11.13 12.12
N ILE A 97 14.34 11.64 11.26
CA ILE A 97 14.67 11.03 9.96
C ILE A 97 15.94 10.17 10.01
N ASP A 98 16.59 10.10 11.17
CA ASP A 98 17.89 9.44 11.37
C ASP A 98 17.87 7.94 11.13
N ASN A 99 16.71 7.33 11.32
CA ASN A 99 16.49 5.88 11.17
C ASN A 99 16.03 5.48 9.75
N ILE A 100 15.97 6.42 8.80
CA ILE A 100 15.61 6.11 7.41
C ILE A 100 16.83 5.59 6.66
N ARG A 101 16.65 4.48 5.95
CA ARG A 101 17.66 3.86 5.08
C ARG A 101 17.08 3.64 3.69
N VAL A 102 17.90 3.86 2.69
CA VAL A 102 17.55 3.69 1.28
C VAL A 102 18.54 2.72 0.66
N SER A 103 18.05 1.75 -0.10
CA SER A 103 18.92 0.89 -0.90
C SER A 103 19.66 1.72 -1.95
N ASP A 104 20.94 1.50 -2.11
CA ASP A 104 21.73 2.06 -3.20
C ASP A 104 21.29 1.55 -4.59
N ARG A 105 20.51 0.44 -4.61
CA ARG A 105 19.97 -0.20 -5.83
C ARG A 105 18.59 0.30 -6.26
N VAL A 106 17.98 1.25 -5.54
CA VAL A 106 16.70 1.86 -5.98
C VAL A 106 16.91 2.58 -7.32
N HIS A 107 15.87 2.57 -8.16
CA HIS A 107 15.92 3.29 -9.44
C HIS A 107 15.44 4.73 -9.27
N ILE A 108 16.17 5.64 -9.91
CA ILE A 108 15.93 7.07 -9.82
C ILE A 108 14.89 7.51 -10.86
N VAL A 109 13.82 8.08 -10.37
CA VAL A 109 12.80 8.75 -11.20
C VAL A 109 13.31 10.14 -11.55
N THR A 110 13.57 10.38 -12.83
CA THR A 110 14.01 11.70 -13.32
C THR A 110 12.81 12.61 -13.64
N ASN A 111 13.10 13.89 -13.90
CA ASN A 111 12.07 14.84 -14.34
C ASN A 111 11.51 14.49 -15.71
N GLU A 112 12.30 13.86 -16.58
CA GLU A 112 11.89 13.34 -17.88
C GLU A 112 10.87 12.22 -17.71
N HIS A 113 11.09 11.29 -16.76
CA HIS A 113 10.11 10.25 -16.41
C HIS A 113 8.78 10.86 -15.96
N LYS A 114 8.81 11.89 -15.10
CA LYS A 114 7.58 12.58 -14.65
C LYS A 114 6.84 13.25 -15.82
N LYS A 115 7.56 13.92 -16.72
CA LYS A 115 6.98 14.55 -17.93
C LYS A 115 6.36 13.50 -18.85
N GLU A 116 7.08 12.41 -19.12
CA GLU A 116 6.58 11.34 -19.98
C GLU A 116 5.32 10.68 -19.37
N ASP A 117 5.31 10.42 -18.07
CA ASP A 117 4.18 9.83 -17.36
C ASP A 117 2.92 10.70 -17.49
N VAL A 118 3.06 12.02 -17.31
CA VAL A 118 1.94 12.96 -17.47
C VAL A 118 1.43 12.95 -18.90
N LEU A 119 2.29 12.95 -19.90
CA LEU A 119 1.91 13.04 -21.30
C LEU A 119 1.25 11.76 -21.82
N LYS A 120 1.79 10.59 -21.47
CA LYS A 120 1.38 9.31 -22.06
C LYS A 120 0.35 8.54 -21.24
N TYR A 121 0.46 8.57 -19.89
CA TYR A 121 -0.25 7.63 -19.03
C TYR A 121 -1.31 8.28 -18.12
N LYS A 122 -1.17 9.57 -17.79
CA LYS A 122 -2.09 10.22 -16.85
C LYS A 122 -3.52 10.30 -17.40
N GLY A 123 -3.70 10.66 -18.66
CA GLY A 123 -5.01 10.74 -19.31
C GLY A 123 -5.57 9.38 -19.71
N SER A 124 -4.76 8.49 -20.24
CA SER A 124 -5.18 7.21 -20.84
C SER A 124 -5.37 6.08 -19.81
N GLN A 125 -4.52 6.04 -18.78
CA GLN A 125 -4.52 4.95 -17.79
C GLN A 125 -4.78 5.43 -16.36
N GLY A 126 -4.99 6.73 -16.15
CA GLY A 126 -5.25 7.30 -14.83
C GLY A 126 -4.02 7.35 -13.92
N SER A 127 -2.79 7.35 -14.48
CA SER A 127 -1.55 7.46 -13.72
C SER A 127 -1.54 8.65 -12.76
N THR A 128 -0.76 8.54 -11.70
CA THR A 128 -0.51 9.63 -10.74
C THR A 128 0.40 10.73 -11.32
N GLY A 129 1.08 10.48 -12.44
CA GLY A 129 2.05 11.41 -13.04
C GLY A 129 3.38 11.50 -12.28
N LYS A 130 3.70 10.49 -11.48
CA LYS A 130 4.91 10.47 -10.64
C LYS A 130 6.13 9.81 -11.32
N GLY A 131 6.02 9.45 -12.59
CA GLY A 131 7.12 8.92 -13.41
C GLY A 131 7.45 7.45 -13.17
N ILE A 132 6.57 6.70 -12.48
CA ILE A 132 6.85 5.32 -12.10
C ILE A 132 6.89 4.40 -13.33
N ALA A 133 5.92 4.49 -14.24
CA ALA A 133 5.85 3.62 -15.41
C ALA A 133 7.07 3.80 -16.35
N PRO A 134 7.48 5.01 -16.75
CA PRO A 134 8.69 5.19 -17.56
C PRO A 134 9.96 4.72 -16.86
N CYS A 135 10.11 5.01 -15.56
CA CYS A 135 11.27 4.55 -14.78
C CYS A 135 11.33 3.02 -14.68
N SER A 136 10.17 2.37 -14.52
CA SER A 136 10.07 0.90 -14.51
C SER A 136 10.44 0.31 -15.87
N ARG A 137 9.94 0.90 -16.97
CA ARG A 137 10.34 0.50 -18.33
C ARG A 137 11.87 0.52 -18.49
N ASP A 138 12.53 1.58 -18.05
CA ASP A 138 13.96 1.73 -18.18
C ASP A 138 14.73 0.77 -17.27
N LYS A 139 14.20 0.49 -16.07
CA LYS A 139 14.72 -0.57 -15.18
C LYS A 139 14.75 -1.93 -15.88
N TYR A 140 13.62 -2.37 -16.44
CA TYR A 140 13.53 -3.67 -17.10
C TYR A 140 14.19 -3.68 -18.48
N GLY A 141 14.28 -2.51 -19.15
CA GLY A 141 15.10 -2.27 -20.34
C GLY A 141 16.60 -2.26 -20.06
N ARG A 142 17.00 -2.25 -18.78
CA ARG A 142 18.41 -2.20 -18.34
C ARG A 142 19.15 -0.92 -18.77
N THR A 143 18.39 0.17 -18.90
CA THR A 143 18.87 1.53 -19.18
C THR A 143 18.59 2.49 -18.02
N GLY A 144 17.89 2.01 -16.96
CA GLY A 144 17.53 2.80 -15.78
C GLY A 144 18.75 3.13 -14.92
N ILE A 145 18.69 4.28 -14.25
CA ILE A 145 19.72 4.82 -13.36
C ILE A 145 19.38 4.38 -11.94
N ARG A 146 20.33 3.76 -11.24
CA ARG A 146 20.22 3.43 -9.82
C ARG A 146 20.87 4.52 -8.97
N LEU A 147 20.52 4.58 -7.70
CA LEU A 147 21.15 5.52 -6.77
C LEU A 147 22.66 5.32 -6.72
N MET A 148 23.14 4.08 -6.69
CA MET A 148 24.58 3.78 -6.68
C MET A 148 25.34 4.30 -7.90
N ASP A 149 24.67 4.40 -9.05
CA ASP A 149 25.30 4.83 -10.30
C ASP A 149 25.57 6.35 -10.32
N ILE A 150 24.99 7.12 -9.40
CA ILE A 150 25.08 8.58 -9.34
C ILE A 150 25.74 9.13 -8.06
N LEU A 151 26.20 8.27 -7.15
CA LEU A 151 26.74 8.70 -5.84
C LEU A 151 27.92 9.67 -5.97
N ASP A 152 28.73 9.53 -6.99
CA ASP A 152 29.93 10.36 -7.21
C ASP A 152 29.74 11.50 -8.21
N THR A 153 28.62 11.49 -8.96
CA THR A 153 28.40 12.44 -10.06
C THR A 153 27.24 13.40 -9.84
N TYR A 154 26.25 13.02 -9.02
CA TYR A 154 25.12 13.87 -8.70
C TYR A 154 25.48 14.87 -7.59
N ASP A 155 25.07 16.13 -7.75
CA ASP A 155 25.20 17.15 -6.73
C ASP A 155 24.10 17.02 -5.68
N PHE A 156 24.43 16.40 -4.55
CA PHE A 156 23.52 16.24 -3.40
C PHE A 156 23.37 17.49 -2.55
N SER A 157 24.15 18.58 -2.81
CA SER A 157 24.14 19.79 -1.96
C SER A 157 22.81 20.54 -1.96
N GLY A 158 21.98 20.32 -2.98
CA GLY A 158 20.64 20.88 -3.07
C GLY A 158 19.61 20.18 -2.16
N LEU A 159 19.89 18.98 -1.69
CA LEU A 159 19.02 18.23 -0.76
C LEU A 159 19.32 18.63 0.68
N LYS A 160 18.29 18.90 1.46
CA LYS A 160 18.42 19.46 2.82
C LYS A 160 18.36 18.41 3.92
N CYS A 161 17.62 17.34 3.67
CA CYS A 161 17.35 16.29 4.64
C CYS A 161 18.03 14.97 4.25
N PHE A 162 18.12 14.66 2.96
CA PHE A 162 18.77 13.44 2.48
C PHE A 162 20.30 13.60 2.44
N ASP A 163 20.98 12.86 3.29
CA ASP A 163 22.44 12.72 3.30
C ASP A 163 22.82 11.31 2.84
N LYS A 164 23.54 11.20 1.71
CA LYS A 164 24.00 9.92 1.16
C LYS A 164 24.86 9.10 2.13
N ASN A 165 25.65 9.77 2.98
CA ASN A 165 26.54 9.09 3.93
C ASN A 165 25.77 8.45 5.10
N LYS A 166 24.62 9.01 5.46
CA LYS A 166 23.79 8.61 6.57
C LYS A 166 22.64 7.68 6.12
N HIS A 167 21.96 8.03 5.03
CA HIS A 167 20.71 7.39 4.66
C HIS A 167 20.86 6.22 3.68
N ILE A 168 22.02 6.04 3.03
CA ILE A 168 22.25 4.83 2.24
C ILE A 168 22.44 3.63 3.17
N MET A 169 21.75 2.54 2.85
CA MET A 169 21.80 1.30 3.61
C MET A 169 23.23 0.70 3.58
N LYS A 170 23.86 0.59 4.74
CA LYS A 170 25.18 -0.02 4.93
C LYS A 170 25.15 -1.21 5.87
N GLU A 171 24.04 -1.39 6.58
CA GLU A 171 23.82 -2.46 7.55
C GLU A 171 22.95 -3.57 6.94
N GLU A 172 22.99 -4.77 7.48
CA GLU A 172 22.10 -5.84 7.09
C GLU A 172 20.79 -5.78 7.88
N LEU A 173 19.69 -6.19 7.24
CA LEU A 173 18.42 -6.41 7.93
C LEU A 173 18.58 -7.51 9.00
N SER A 174 17.98 -7.29 10.16
CA SER A 174 18.06 -8.22 11.28
C SER A 174 16.87 -8.06 12.23
N GLY A 175 16.66 -9.07 13.08
CA GLY A 175 15.53 -9.07 14.04
C GLY A 175 14.18 -9.32 13.37
N ASN A 176 13.15 -8.65 13.87
CA ASN A 176 11.77 -8.74 13.38
C ASN A 176 11.48 -7.64 12.37
N ILE A 177 11.00 -8.00 11.21
CA ILE A 177 10.77 -7.10 10.08
C ILE A 177 9.28 -7.06 9.77
N LEU A 178 8.73 -5.86 9.60
CA LEU A 178 7.41 -5.64 9.01
C LEU A 178 7.58 -5.04 7.61
N CYS A 179 7.09 -5.74 6.59
CA CYS A 179 7.08 -5.25 5.22
C CYS A 179 5.77 -4.55 4.91
N GLU A 180 5.85 -3.30 4.50
CA GLU A 180 4.71 -2.44 4.17
C GLU A 180 4.53 -2.35 2.66
N GLY A 181 3.42 -2.90 2.14
CA GLY A 181 3.09 -2.92 0.71
C GLY A 181 2.58 -1.57 0.18
N ALA A 182 2.72 -1.41 -1.11
CA ALA A 182 2.13 -0.32 -1.87
C ALA A 182 1.02 -0.84 -2.78
N GLN A 183 0.04 -0.01 -3.12
CA GLN A 183 -1.11 -0.35 -3.96
C GLN A 183 -1.87 -1.57 -3.41
N GLY A 184 -2.52 -2.37 -4.29
CA GLY A 184 -3.22 -3.59 -3.93
C GLY A 184 -3.13 -4.61 -5.05
N ILE A 185 -3.55 -5.85 -4.79
CA ILE A 185 -3.35 -6.98 -5.71
C ILE A 185 -3.97 -6.76 -7.09
N TRP A 186 -5.15 -6.13 -7.15
CA TRP A 186 -5.82 -5.86 -8.43
C TRP A 186 -5.22 -4.66 -9.19
N LEU A 187 -4.12 -4.09 -8.67
CA LEU A 187 -3.24 -3.16 -9.35
C LEU A 187 -1.90 -3.78 -9.73
N ASP A 188 -1.66 -5.05 -9.40
CA ASP A 188 -0.44 -5.76 -9.77
C ASP A 188 -0.30 -5.82 -11.29
N ILE A 189 0.95 -5.75 -11.77
CA ILE A 189 1.25 -5.72 -13.20
C ILE A 189 0.79 -6.99 -13.93
N ASP A 190 0.78 -8.15 -13.25
CA ASP A 190 0.46 -9.43 -13.82
C ASP A 190 -0.98 -9.89 -13.48
N TYR A 191 -1.55 -9.46 -12.35
CA TYR A 191 -2.86 -9.90 -11.86
C TYR A 191 -3.98 -8.89 -12.02
N GLY A 192 -3.67 -7.61 -12.16
CA GLY A 192 -4.67 -6.55 -12.35
C GLY A 192 -5.23 -6.48 -13.76
N ASN A 193 -6.23 -5.65 -13.97
CA ASN A 193 -6.84 -5.40 -15.29
C ASN A 193 -5.90 -4.56 -16.17
N TYR A 194 -4.98 -5.22 -16.85
CA TYR A 194 -4.05 -4.55 -17.77
C TYR A 194 -4.79 -3.80 -18.88
N PRO A 195 -4.45 -2.54 -19.23
CA PRO A 195 -3.27 -1.77 -18.77
C PRO A 195 -3.54 -0.87 -17.54
N TYR A 196 -4.63 -1.03 -16.83
CA TYR A 196 -5.06 -0.19 -15.69
C TYR A 196 -4.42 -0.62 -14.37
N VAL A 197 -3.12 -0.88 -14.39
CA VAL A 197 -2.31 -1.44 -13.30
C VAL A 197 -1.16 -0.52 -12.91
N THR A 198 -0.46 -0.85 -11.82
CA THR A 198 0.84 -0.24 -11.51
C THR A 198 1.97 -0.96 -12.27
N SER A 199 3.10 -0.31 -12.44
CA SER A 199 4.27 -0.89 -13.13
C SER A 199 5.20 -1.63 -12.17
N SER A 200 4.65 -2.27 -11.15
CA SER A 200 5.42 -3.01 -10.14
C SER A 200 4.61 -4.19 -9.60
N THR A 201 5.32 -5.15 -9.02
CA THR A 201 4.70 -6.28 -8.32
C THR A 201 4.26 -5.85 -6.92
N THR A 202 2.98 -6.08 -6.62
CA THR A 202 2.36 -5.75 -5.32
C THR A 202 2.27 -6.94 -4.39
N LEU A 203 2.56 -8.15 -4.90
CA LEU A 203 2.42 -9.41 -4.18
C LEU A 203 3.44 -9.58 -3.05
N PRO A 204 3.06 -10.23 -1.93
CA PRO A 204 3.92 -10.42 -0.76
C PRO A 204 5.24 -11.13 -1.06
N PHE A 205 5.28 -12.10 -1.99
CA PHE A 205 6.51 -12.83 -2.31
C PHE A 205 7.63 -11.91 -2.80
N SER A 206 7.29 -10.79 -3.45
CA SER A 206 8.27 -9.83 -3.97
C SER A 206 9.00 -9.05 -2.87
N ALA A 207 8.52 -9.10 -1.62
CA ALA A 207 9.21 -8.57 -0.45
C ALA A 207 10.55 -9.28 -0.19
N CYS A 208 10.75 -10.51 -0.69
CA CYS A 208 12.03 -11.20 -0.64
C CYS A 208 13.16 -10.44 -1.36
N SER A 209 12.83 -9.50 -2.24
CA SER A 209 13.79 -8.57 -2.87
C SER A 209 14.55 -7.69 -1.86
N LEU A 210 14.04 -7.57 -0.64
CA LEU A 210 14.73 -6.89 0.47
C LEU A 210 15.97 -7.65 0.99
N GLY A 211 16.16 -8.92 0.55
CA GLY A 211 17.36 -9.70 0.87
C GLY A 211 17.14 -10.79 1.91
N PHE A 212 15.93 -11.26 2.12
CA PHE A 212 15.63 -12.41 3.00
C PHE A 212 14.98 -13.57 2.23
N SER A 213 15.13 -14.78 2.81
CA SER A 213 14.47 -15.98 2.29
C SER A 213 12.97 -15.95 2.55
N HIS A 214 12.17 -16.44 1.59
CA HIS A 214 10.72 -16.64 1.76
C HIS A 214 10.37 -17.50 3.00
N GLN A 215 11.27 -18.39 3.44
CA GLN A 215 11.10 -19.20 4.66
C GLN A 215 11.08 -18.37 5.95
N LYS A 216 11.42 -17.08 5.89
CA LYS A 216 11.35 -16.15 7.03
C LYS A 216 10.00 -15.48 7.15
N ILE A 217 9.14 -15.59 6.13
CA ILE A 217 7.79 -15.01 6.15
C ILE A 217 6.93 -15.78 7.14
N GLY A 218 6.50 -15.11 8.20
CA GLY A 218 5.65 -15.64 9.26
C GLY A 218 4.17 -15.42 8.96
N ASN A 219 3.74 -14.16 8.98
CA ASN A 219 2.35 -13.80 8.72
C ASN A 219 2.23 -12.83 7.54
N VAL A 220 1.14 -12.99 6.79
CA VAL A 220 0.72 -12.07 5.74
C VAL A 220 -0.61 -11.44 6.15
N TYR A 221 -0.59 -10.15 6.45
CA TYR A 221 -1.75 -9.34 6.82
C TYR A 221 -2.32 -8.70 5.56
N GLY A 222 -3.47 -9.20 5.11
CA GLY A 222 -4.16 -8.69 3.95
C GLY A 222 -5.18 -7.62 4.34
N ALA A 223 -5.01 -6.41 3.88
CA ALA A 223 -5.93 -5.30 4.12
C ALA A 223 -7.00 -5.21 3.04
N ALA A 224 -8.27 -5.11 3.46
CA ALA A 224 -9.44 -4.88 2.61
C ALA A 224 -10.38 -3.85 3.26
N LYS A 225 -11.40 -3.44 2.54
CA LYS A 225 -12.57 -2.72 3.05
C LYS A 225 -13.81 -3.58 2.87
N ILE A 226 -14.87 -3.29 3.60
CA ILE A 226 -16.18 -3.98 3.47
C ILE A 226 -16.91 -3.58 2.16
N TYR A 227 -16.33 -2.71 1.37
CA TYR A 227 -16.73 -2.32 0.02
C TYR A 227 -15.48 -2.03 -0.81
N ASP A 228 -15.57 -2.12 -2.13
CA ASP A 228 -14.43 -1.89 -3.01
C ASP A 228 -14.35 -0.44 -3.49
N THR A 229 -13.13 0.02 -3.73
CA THR A 229 -12.90 1.37 -4.26
C THR A 229 -11.78 1.41 -5.28
N ARG A 230 -11.92 2.30 -6.27
CA ARG A 230 -10.90 2.50 -7.31
C ARG A 230 -10.69 3.98 -7.64
N VAL A 231 -9.44 4.37 -7.76
CA VAL A 231 -9.06 5.68 -8.32
C VAL A 231 -8.62 5.47 -9.76
N GLY A 232 -9.29 6.10 -10.71
CA GLY A 232 -8.96 5.99 -12.14
C GLY A 232 -9.86 5.03 -12.90
N VAL A 233 -9.45 4.67 -14.11
CA VAL A 233 -10.18 3.78 -15.01
C VAL A 233 -9.91 2.33 -14.62
N ASP A 234 -10.97 1.52 -14.65
CA ASP A 234 -10.89 0.07 -14.45
C ASP A 234 -12.18 -0.57 -14.97
N PRO A 235 -12.12 -1.72 -15.69
CA PRO A 235 -13.33 -2.41 -16.17
C PRO A 235 -14.30 -2.85 -15.06
N ASP A 236 -13.77 -3.16 -13.86
CA ASP A 236 -14.60 -3.54 -12.69
C ASP A 236 -15.32 -2.33 -12.05
N PHE A 237 -15.03 -1.12 -12.50
CA PHE A 237 -15.58 0.14 -11.98
C PHE A 237 -16.09 1.02 -13.12
N GLY A 238 -17.19 0.60 -13.75
CA GLY A 238 -17.87 1.36 -14.80
C GLY A 238 -18.42 2.72 -14.29
N ASP A 239 -18.73 3.60 -15.22
CA ASP A 239 -19.25 4.94 -14.86
C ASP A 239 -20.70 4.90 -14.35
N GLU A 240 -21.43 3.82 -14.60
CA GLU A 240 -22.76 3.55 -14.05
C GLU A 240 -22.78 3.53 -12.51
N LEU A 241 -21.66 3.13 -11.87
CA LEU A 241 -21.54 3.14 -10.41
C LEU A 241 -21.70 4.56 -9.82
N LEU A 242 -21.32 5.59 -10.59
CA LEU A 242 -21.47 6.98 -10.17
C LEU A 242 -22.93 7.45 -10.15
N GLN A 243 -23.84 6.70 -10.78
CA GLN A 243 -25.28 7.00 -10.80
C GLN A 243 -26.04 6.28 -9.68
N ASN A 244 -25.39 5.33 -8.97
CA ASN A 244 -25.96 4.64 -7.84
C ASN A 244 -25.92 5.51 -6.58
N GLU A 245 -27.08 5.90 -6.08
CA GLU A 245 -27.22 6.81 -4.93
C GLU A 245 -26.59 6.21 -3.65
N THR A 246 -26.81 4.93 -3.36
CA THR A 246 -26.27 4.25 -2.17
C THR A 246 -24.74 4.20 -2.21
N LEU A 247 -24.13 3.84 -3.37
CA LEU A 247 -22.68 3.82 -3.52
C LEU A 247 -22.07 5.23 -3.42
N ASN A 248 -22.79 6.25 -3.90
CA ASN A 248 -22.37 7.64 -3.72
C ASN A 248 -22.40 8.08 -2.25
N ASN A 249 -23.41 7.65 -1.49
CA ASN A 249 -23.50 7.92 -0.05
C ASN A 249 -22.35 7.23 0.69
N ILE A 250 -22.01 5.98 0.35
CA ILE A 250 -20.80 5.28 0.87
C ILE A 250 -19.54 6.11 0.59
N ALA A 251 -19.38 6.64 -0.63
CA ALA A 251 -18.22 7.44 -1.00
C ALA A 251 -18.11 8.76 -0.18
N ILE A 252 -19.24 9.39 0.11
CA ILE A 252 -19.30 10.66 0.87
C ILE A 252 -18.99 10.40 2.35
N ILE A 253 -19.73 9.49 3.00
CA ILE A 253 -19.60 9.17 4.41
C ILE A 253 -18.23 8.54 4.67
N GLY A 254 -17.81 7.60 3.82
CA GLY A 254 -16.50 6.96 3.86
C GLY A 254 -15.33 7.88 3.54
N LYS A 255 -15.58 9.13 3.08
CA LYS A 255 -14.56 10.12 2.68
C LYS A 255 -13.60 9.53 1.65
N GLU A 256 -14.16 8.89 0.61
CA GLU A 256 -13.39 8.15 -0.39
C GLU A 256 -12.75 9.10 -1.42
N PHE A 257 -11.58 9.63 -1.05
CA PHE A 257 -10.71 10.47 -1.89
C PHE A 257 -9.29 9.91 -1.86
N GLY A 258 -8.62 9.94 -3.01
CA GLY A 258 -7.23 9.47 -3.13
C GLY A 258 -6.27 10.31 -2.31
N THR A 259 -5.48 9.68 -1.44
CA THR A 259 -4.56 10.36 -0.50
C THR A 259 -3.54 11.24 -1.23
N THR A 260 -3.00 10.74 -2.35
CA THR A 260 -1.97 11.43 -3.14
C THR A 260 -2.56 12.42 -4.15
N THR A 261 -3.71 12.09 -4.75
CA THR A 261 -4.26 12.83 -5.90
C THR A 261 -5.46 13.69 -5.55
N GLY A 262 -6.10 13.45 -4.39
CA GLY A 262 -7.37 14.09 -4.01
C GLY A 262 -8.57 13.70 -4.89
N ARG A 263 -8.39 12.81 -5.90
CA ARG A 263 -9.48 12.40 -6.80
C ARG A 263 -10.51 11.56 -6.06
N LYS A 264 -11.80 11.78 -6.35
CA LYS A 264 -12.91 10.96 -5.84
C LYS A 264 -12.70 9.52 -6.32
N ARG A 265 -12.88 8.56 -5.40
CA ARG A 265 -12.87 7.12 -5.71
C ARG A 265 -14.24 6.72 -6.22
N LYS A 266 -14.27 5.84 -7.22
CA LYS A 266 -15.44 5.04 -7.52
C LYS A 266 -15.61 3.99 -6.44
N VAL A 267 -16.84 3.74 -6.04
CA VAL A 267 -17.18 2.75 -5.00
C VAL A 267 -18.03 1.66 -5.64
N ASN A 268 -17.80 0.43 -5.24
CA ASN A 268 -18.65 -0.73 -5.57
C ASN A 268 -18.83 -1.58 -4.31
N TRP A 269 -19.83 -2.46 -4.33
CA TRP A 269 -19.98 -3.47 -3.29
C TRP A 269 -18.74 -4.36 -3.25
N LEU A 270 -18.40 -4.91 -2.07
CA LEU A 270 -17.31 -5.87 -1.91
C LEU A 270 -17.51 -7.05 -2.87
N ASN A 271 -16.57 -7.26 -3.77
CA ASN A 271 -16.54 -8.47 -4.60
C ASN A 271 -15.86 -9.60 -3.81
N LEU A 272 -16.70 -10.47 -3.21
CA LEU A 272 -16.22 -11.54 -2.34
C LEU A 272 -15.41 -12.58 -3.10
N SER A 273 -15.75 -12.87 -4.36
CA SER A 273 -14.99 -13.80 -5.20
C SER A 273 -13.59 -13.29 -5.46
N LYS A 274 -13.44 -12.00 -5.78
CA LYS A 274 -12.12 -11.35 -5.94
C LYS A 274 -11.35 -11.25 -4.63
N LEU A 275 -12.03 -11.02 -3.50
CA LEU A 275 -11.38 -11.04 -2.19
C LEU A 275 -10.79 -12.42 -1.86
N VAL A 276 -11.55 -13.49 -2.09
CA VAL A 276 -11.10 -14.88 -1.89
C VAL A 276 -9.91 -15.21 -2.79
N GLU A 277 -9.98 -14.82 -4.06
CA GLU A 277 -8.88 -14.99 -5.01
C GLU A 277 -7.61 -14.23 -4.55
N ALA A 278 -7.76 -12.98 -4.13
CA ALA A 278 -6.67 -12.15 -3.61
C ALA A 278 -6.01 -12.78 -2.36
N ILE A 279 -6.80 -13.32 -1.44
CA ILE A 279 -6.32 -14.01 -0.24
C ILE A 279 -5.47 -15.23 -0.63
N ASN A 280 -5.95 -16.04 -1.57
CA ASN A 280 -5.26 -17.26 -1.99
C ASN A 280 -3.96 -16.95 -2.75
N ILE A 281 -3.97 -15.99 -3.69
CA ILE A 281 -2.78 -15.59 -4.46
C ILE A 281 -1.72 -14.99 -3.54
N SER A 282 -2.12 -14.13 -2.61
CA SER A 282 -1.20 -13.45 -1.68
C SER A 282 -0.69 -14.35 -0.55
N GLY A 283 -1.31 -15.49 -0.30
CA GLY A 283 -1.02 -16.34 0.86
C GLY A 283 -1.37 -15.64 2.18
N THR A 284 -2.42 -14.81 2.18
CA THR A 284 -2.85 -14.04 3.36
C THR A 284 -3.25 -14.97 4.50
N THR A 285 -2.65 -14.74 5.67
CA THR A 285 -2.94 -15.48 6.90
C THR A 285 -3.89 -14.74 7.85
N HIS A 286 -3.91 -13.42 7.80
CA HIS A 286 -4.77 -12.56 8.60
C HIS A 286 -5.47 -11.56 7.68
N VAL A 287 -6.78 -11.67 7.56
CA VAL A 287 -7.60 -10.78 6.74
C VAL A 287 -8.13 -9.65 7.61
N ILE A 288 -7.89 -8.40 7.21
CA ILE A 288 -8.34 -7.22 7.96
C ILE A 288 -9.30 -6.43 7.08
N ILE A 289 -10.58 -6.44 7.44
CA ILE A 289 -11.66 -5.76 6.72
C ILE A 289 -12.07 -4.51 7.48
N SER A 290 -11.72 -3.35 6.93
CA SER A 290 -12.01 -2.04 7.52
C SER A 290 -13.31 -1.44 7.00
N LYS A 291 -13.76 -0.31 7.63
CA LYS A 291 -14.90 0.49 7.16
C LYS A 291 -16.28 -0.15 7.39
N THR A 292 -16.40 -1.05 8.34
CA THR A 292 -17.70 -1.67 8.69
C THR A 292 -18.68 -0.65 9.29
N ASP A 293 -18.18 0.39 9.95
CA ASP A 293 -18.92 1.56 10.43
C ASP A 293 -19.75 2.23 9.32
N ILE A 294 -19.23 2.28 8.10
CA ILE A 294 -19.88 2.96 6.98
C ILE A 294 -21.15 2.23 6.53
N LEU A 295 -21.11 0.89 6.45
CA LEU A 295 -22.30 0.12 6.10
C LEU A 295 -23.38 0.20 7.19
N THR A 296 -22.96 0.24 8.46
CA THR A 296 -23.86 0.43 9.60
C THR A 296 -24.54 1.80 9.53
N GLU A 297 -23.80 2.87 9.20
CA GLU A 297 -24.36 4.23 9.10
C GLU A 297 -25.38 4.37 7.96
N ILE A 298 -25.19 3.61 6.85
CA ILE A 298 -26.08 3.63 5.66
C ILE A 298 -27.23 2.63 5.81
N ASP A 299 -27.11 1.67 6.73
CA ASP A 299 -28.06 0.56 6.91
C ASP A 299 -28.31 -0.23 5.63
N THR A 300 -27.23 -0.54 4.91
CA THR A 300 -27.28 -1.32 3.66
C THR A 300 -26.12 -2.28 3.59
N TYR A 301 -26.40 -3.57 3.50
CA TYR A 301 -25.43 -4.64 3.65
C TYR A 301 -25.43 -5.54 2.41
N ASN A 302 -24.69 -5.11 1.38
CA ASN A 302 -24.60 -5.82 0.11
C ASN A 302 -23.15 -6.24 -0.20
N LEU A 303 -23.01 -7.36 -0.90
CA LEU A 303 -21.76 -7.80 -1.54
C LEU A 303 -22.05 -8.41 -2.92
N ILE A 304 -20.99 -8.60 -3.71
CA ILE A 304 -21.02 -9.25 -5.01
C ILE A 304 -20.32 -10.61 -4.94
N GLU A 305 -20.96 -11.65 -5.44
CA GLU A 305 -20.32 -12.90 -5.88
C GLU A 305 -20.53 -13.01 -7.40
N ASP A 306 -21.47 -13.86 -7.85
CA ASP A 306 -21.91 -13.87 -9.25
C ASP A 306 -22.96 -12.76 -9.50
N GLU A 307 -23.75 -12.44 -8.48
CA GLU A 307 -24.75 -11.37 -8.43
C GLU A 307 -24.70 -10.64 -7.07
N ILE A 308 -25.47 -9.56 -6.95
CA ILE A 308 -25.57 -8.81 -5.69
C ILE A 308 -26.39 -9.62 -4.69
N LYS A 309 -25.80 -9.87 -3.52
CA LYS A 309 -26.46 -10.46 -2.35
C LYS A 309 -26.68 -9.39 -1.29
N SER A 310 -27.90 -9.34 -0.75
CA SER A 310 -28.30 -8.42 0.31
C SER A 310 -28.50 -9.17 1.62
N PHE A 311 -28.15 -8.52 2.73
CA PHE A 311 -28.25 -9.04 4.08
C PHE A 311 -29.01 -8.05 4.97
N CYS A 312 -29.55 -8.52 6.10
CA CYS A 312 -30.38 -7.71 6.98
C CYS A 312 -29.55 -6.96 8.05
N SER A 313 -28.29 -7.34 8.27
CA SER A 313 -27.42 -6.73 9.29
C SER A 313 -25.94 -6.87 8.99
N LEU A 314 -25.12 -6.06 9.69
CA LEU A 314 -23.66 -6.20 9.64
C LEU A 314 -23.21 -7.59 10.11
N GLU A 315 -23.84 -8.13 11.13
CA GLU A 315 -23.52 -9.46 11.66
C GLU A 315 -23.78 -10.55 10.61
N GLU A 316 -24.88 -10.46 9.89
CA GLU A 316 -25.23 -11.45 8.87
C GLU A 316 -24.23 -11.44 7.69
N ILE A 317 -23.90 -10.28 7.16
CA ILE A 317 -22.93 -10.16 6.06
C ILE A 317 -21.51 -10.58 6.50
N THR A 318 -21.05 -10.21 7.70
CA THR A 318 -19.73 -10.60 8.20
C THR A 318 -19.65 -12.11 8.48
N ASN A 319 -20.69 -12.71 9.06
CA ASN A 319 -20.78 -14.17 9.23
C ASN A 319 -20.74 -14.91 7.88
N TYR A 320 -21.41 -14.36 6.87
CA TYR A 320 -21.35 -14.92 5.52
C TYR A 320 -19.95 -14.85 4.92
N ILE A 321 -19.30 -13.68 4.98
CA ILE A 321 -17.91 -13.48 4.51
C ILE A 321 -16.97 -14.47 5.21
N ASP A 322 -17.06 -14.59 6.53
CA ASP A 322 -16.27 -15.52 7.34
C ASP A 322 -16.44 -16.97 6.87
N SER A 323 -17.69 -17.39 6.67
CA SER A 323 -18.00 -18.76 6.23
C SER A 323 -17.37 -19.09 4.88
N VAL A 324 -17.42 -18.13 3.94
CA VAL A 324 -16.86 -18.29 2.60
C VAL A 324 -15.33 -18.32 2.64
N ILE A 325 -14.70 -17.38 3.35
CA ILE A 325 -13.23 -17.30 3.48
C ILE A 325 -12.71 -18.58 4.16
N LYS A 326 -13.28 -18.99 5.30
CA LYS A 326 -12.86 -20.20 6.02
C LYS A 326 -13.02 -21.48 5.19
N LYS A 327 -13.98 -21.51 4.28
CA LYS A 327 -14.20 -22.64 3.37
C LYS A 327 -13.23 -22.68 2.19
N LYS A 328 -12.86 -21.51 1.65
CA LYS A 328 -12.11 -21.39 0.38
C LYS A 328 -10.64 -21.01 0.54
N CYS A 329 -10.21 -20.59 1.73
CA CYS A 329 -8.85 -20.08 2.00
C CYS A 329 -8.22 -20.80 3.18
N GLU A 330 -7.48 -21.88 2.91
CA GLU A 330 -6.94 -22.77 3.95
C GLU A 330 -5.86 -22.14 4.85
N PHE A 331 -5.16 -21.09 4.39
CA PHE A 331 -4.08 -20.45 5.13
C PHE A 331 -4.57 -19.36 6.09
N VAL A 332 -5.84 -18.98 6.02
CA VAL A 332 -6.38 -17.91 6.86
C VAL A 332 -6.53 -18.40 8.30
N LYS A 333 -5.79 -17.73 9.20
CA LYS A 333 -5.79 -17.98 10.64
C LYS A 333 -6.83 -17.11 11.37
N ASN A 334 -6.99 -15.86 10.92
CA ASN A 334 -7.85 -14.88 11.55
C ASN A 334 -8.48 -13.91 10.53
N ILE A 335 -9.74 -13.51 10.81
CA ILE A 335 -10.47 -12.48 10.07
C ILE A 335 -10.88 -11.41 11.07
N ILE A 336 -10.46 -10.17 10.82
CA ILE A 336 -10.61 -9.05 11.75
C ILE A 336 -11.42 -7.96 11.06
N TYR A 337 -12.48 -7.51 11.71
CA TYR A 337 -13.30 -6.39 11.25
C TYR A 337 -12.98 -5.13 12.04
N SER A 338 -12.91 -3.98 11.35
CA SER A 338 -12.63 -2.71 12.01
C SER A 338 -13.64 -1.64 11.60
N ASP A 339 -14.36 -1.16 12.61
CA ASP A 339 -15.31 -0.07 12.56
C ASP A 339 -14.71 1.30 12.92
N ASN A 340 -13.42 1.32 13.26
CA ASN A 340 -12.74 2.51 13.72
C ASN A 340 -11.65 2.95 12.70
N PRO A 341 -11.64 4.22 12.27
CA PRO A 341 -10.64 4.71 11.31
C PRO A 341 -9.21 4.74 11.87
N ARG A 342 -9.03 4.63 13.21
CA ARG A 342 -7.74 4.83 13.89
C ARG A 342 -7.20 3.58 14.59
N HIS A 343 -8.05 2.59 14.87
CA HIS A 343 -7.69 1.42 15.65
C HIS A 343 -8.16 0.12 15.01
N ILE A 344 -7.38 -0.95 15.25
CA ILE A 344 -7.71 -2.33 14.95
C ILE A 344 -7.45 -3.12 16.23
N ARG A 345 -8.36 -4.02 16.59
CA ARG A 345 -8.16 -4.98 17.68
C ARG A 345 -7.74 -6.31 17.06
N PHE A 346 -6.64 -6.87 17.56
CA PHE A 346 -6.08 -8.14 17.06
C PHE A 346 -6.40 -9.35 17.95
N ASP A 347 -7.14 -9.11 19.01
CA ASP A 347 -7.61 -10.11 20.01
C ASP A 347 -8.84 -10.91 19.55
#